data_1188ee5e407d8dff6ceba46d222819fe
#
_entry.id   1188ee5e407d8dff6ceba46d222819fe
#
_cell.length_a   1.000
_cell.length_b   1.000
_cell.length_c   1.000
_cell.angle_alpha   90.00
_cell.angle_beta   90.00
_cell.angle_gamma   90.00
#
_symmetry.space_group_name_H-M   'P 1'
#
loop_
_entity.id
_entity.type
_entity.pdbx_description
1 polymer ?
#
loop_
_entity_poly.entity_id
_entity_poly.type
_entity_poly.pdbx_seq_one_letter_code
_entity_poly.pdbx_strand_id
1 'polypeptide(L)'
;MISMTADGVPAEPSPGLATAPWKLESIELHDGRRLEGLIVEPAAAGGPRDPLAPIGFVQIVQPPGRAMELITWAPINATRIAAIERLPDADHALLARRVDAFRNRRGRQHAAETAVTLLRDDEDGPWRYAGRWFTIDSTADPSLTRKAVVLLEQVFTALEALVPPAVPAGEEVAPLRVTLCGTASEYRAIQESLGIEAEHPAFYLPARGLLVAGSDMPAMIEQERNAADRLAITEREISDRDRTFETEVRRLAGDLEKQGMPAGKRAEIVQLARNRWQRERDEMLAQVVTARRDNAARVAEARRGFAARLTHEAWHAYADRRLGGSERRPLPLWLDEGLAQVFETAALEAGELRLDAPDPVRLKALQELLAGRDAPPLVDLLRAGQGQFLVGHAGGRKASQESYLMAWGLAFHLAVLEPVLAPTSLAAICKPVAAGDESARVMEFERLVGMPIADFDSAWRRRMLALRPR
;
A
#
# COMPACT_ATOMS: atom_id res chain seq x y z
N MET A 1 8.53 11.22 9.67
CA MET A 1 8.48 12.69 9.86
C MET A 1 9.13 13.29 8.65
N ILE A 2 8.35 13.82 7.69
CA ILE A 2 8.91 14.74 6.71
C ILE A 2 9.16 16.03 7.51
N SER A 3 10.35 16.17 8.05
CA SER A 3 10.80 17.42 8.67
C SER A 3 11.06 18.37 7.51
N MET A 4 10.28 19.40 7.36
CA MET A 4 10.56 20.49 6.43
C MET A 4 11.71 21.31 7.02
N THR A 5 12.78 21.47 6.26
CA THR A 5 13.77 22.52 6.56
C THR A 5 13.15 23.89 6.34
N ALA A 6 13.73 24.95 6.91
CA ALA A 6 13.21 26.32 6.80
C ALA A 6 13.00 26.81 5.36
N ASP A 7 13.55 26.10 4.38
CA ASP A 7 13.48 26.40 2.94
C ASP A 7 12.44 25.55 2.18
N GLY A 8 11.53 24.85 2.89
CA GLY A 8 10.44 24.08 2.26
C GLY A 8 10.84 22.76 1.60
N VAL A 9 12.11 22.34 1.73
CA VAL A 9 12.59 21.05 1.25
C VAL A 9 12.21 19.98 2.27
N PRO A 10 11.60 18.83 1.88
CA PRO A 10 11.34 17.74 2.79
C PRO A 10 12.64 17.32 3.48
N ALA A 11 12.65 17.30 4.81
CA ALA A 11 13.82 16.81 5.55
C ALA A 11 14.05 15.34 5.18
N GLU A 12 15.30 14.98 4.95
CA GLU A 12 15.70 13.62 4.61
C GLU A 12 15.13 12.62 5.61
N PRO A 13 14.47 11.53 5.16
CA PRO A 13 14.08 10.46 6.05
C PRO A 13 15.33 9.87 6.69
N SER A 14 15.30 9.64 7.99
CA SER A 14 16.41 8.98 8.67
C SER A 14 16.66 7.61 8.02
N PRO A 15 17.88 7.30 7.57
CA PRO A 15 18.22 6.02 6.97
C PRO A 15 17.81 4.87 7.91
N GLY A 16 17.15 3.86 7.39
CA GLY A 16 16.77 2.66 8.12
C GLY A 16 15.35 2.60 8.70
N LEU A 17 14.57 3.68 8.63
CA LEU A 17 13.19 3.68 9.13
C LEU A 17 12.23 2.81 8.29
N ALA A 18 12.43 2.75 6.99
CA ALA A 18 11.52 2.06 6.07
C ALA A 18 11.52 0.54 6.21
N THR A 19 12.60 -0.08 6.70
CA THR A 19 12.72 -1.54 6.90
C THR A 19 12.64 -1.99 8.35
N ALA A 20 12.81 -1.08 9.30
CA ALA A 20 12.77 -1.45 10.71
C ALA A 20 11.34 -1.82 11.14
N PRO A 21 11.11 -3.01 11.71
CA PRO A 21 9.78 -3.40 12.17
C PRO A 21 9.28 -2.45 13.25
N TRP A 22 7.96 -2.28 13.30
CA TRP A 22 7.34 -1.59 14.42
C TRP A 22 7.43 -2.49 15.64
N LYS A 23 8.44 -2.26 16.48
CA LYS A 23 8.51 -2.88 17.80
C LYS A 23 7.37 -2.31 18.64
N LEU A 24 6.61 -3.17 19.30
CA LEU A 24 5.43 -2.78 20.07
C LEU A 24 5.68 -3.03 21.56
N GLU A 25 5.11 -2.19 22.39
CA GLU A 25 4.96 -2.42 23.82
C GLU A 25 3.74 -3.28 24.07
N SER A 26 3.68 -3.98 25.18
CA SER A 26 2.50 -4.78 25.52
C SER A 26 2.00 -4.54 26.93
N ILE A 27 0.68 -4.66 27.09
CA ILE A 27 -0.03 -4.71 28.37
C ILE A 27 -0.82 -6.01 28.43
N GLU A 28 -0.57 -6.81 29.45
CA GLU A 28 -1.37 -7.97 29.76
C GLU A 28 -2.40 -7.61 30.87
N LEU A 29 -3.67 -7.89 30.61
CA LEU A 29 -4.75 -7.63 31.56
C LEU A 29 -5.03 -8.86 32.41
N HIS A 30 -5.56 -8.70 33.64
CA HIS A 30 -5.96 -9.82 34.50
C HIS A 30 -7.05 -10.71 33.90
N ASP A 31 -7.76 -10.27 32.87
CA ASP A 31 -8.72 -11.08 32.12
C ASP A 31 -8.08 -11.94 31.01
N GLY A 32 -6.74 -11.96 30.93
CA GLY A 32 -5.96 -12.75 29.97
C GLY A 32 -5.79 -12.08 28.59
N ARG A 33 -6.32 -10.89 28.36
CA ARG A 33 -6.11 -10.16 27.10
C ARG A 33 -4.73 -9.53 27.07
N ARG A 34 -4.01 -9.75 25.99
CA ARG A 34 -2.76 -9.05 25.68
C ARG A 34 -3.04 -7.96 24.63
N LEU A 35 -2.69 -6.73 24.96
CA LEU A 35 -2.80 -5.57 24.08
C LEU A 35 -1.39 -5.19 23.62
N GLU A 36 -1.19 -4.99 22.33
CA GLU A 36 0.10 -4.59 21.74
C GLU A 36 -0.03 -3.19 21.12
N GLY A 37 0.95 -2.31 21.38
CA GLY A 37 0.88 -0.93 20.91
C GLY A 37 1.86 0.01 21.58
N LEU A 38 1.44 1.25 21.82
CA LEU A 38 2.21 2.30 22.47
C LEU A 38 1.63 2.63 23.85
N ILE A 39 2.45 2.58 24.88
CA ILE A 39 2.14 3.09 26.21
C ILE A 39 2.33 4.60 26.20
N VAL A 40 1.24 5.33 26.42
CA VAL A 40 1.25 6.79 26.49
C VAL A 40 1.36 7.20 27.96
N GLU A 41 2.49 7.72 28.35
CA GLU A 41 2.64 8.24 29.69
C GLU A 41 1.87 9.55 29.85
N PRO A 42 1.14 9.75 30.96
CA PRO A 42 0.66 11.07 31.31
C PRO A 42 1.88 12.00 31.41
N ALA A 43 1.78 13.18 30.79
CA ALA A 43 2.84 14.18 30.86
C ALA A 43 3.25 14.35 32.33
N ALA A 44 4.50 14.06 32.63
CA ALA A 44 5.02 14.11 33.99
C ALA A 44 4.93 15.56 34.49
N ALA A 45 3.98 15.83 35.34
CA ALA A 45 3.95 17.06 36.17
C ALA A 45 4.99 16.87 37.27
N GLY A 46 6.29 16.86 36.91
CA GLY A 46 7.45 17.04 37.79
C GLY A 46 7.54 16.31 39.15
N GLY A 47 6.68 15.31 39.41
CA GLY A 47 6.63 14.59 40.68
C GLY A 47 6.91 13.08 40.57
N PRO A 48 7.17 12.37 41.68
CA PRO A 48 7.31 10.93 41.67
C PRO A 48 6.05 10.28 41.14
N ARG A 49 6.23 9.27 40.26
CA ARG A 49 5.17 8.54 39.56
C ARG A 49 4.26 7.83 40.58
N ASP A 50 2.97 8.11 40.52
CA ASP A 50 1.99 7.32 41.27
C ASP A 50 1.87 5.94 40.60
N PRO A 51 2.24 4.85 41.28
CA PRO A 51 2.16 3.49 40.72
C PRO A 51 0.71 3.05 40.43
N LEU A 52 -0.29 3.76 40.95
CA LEU A 52 -1.71 3.50 40.72
C LEU A 52 -2.32 4.41 39.62
N ALA A 53 -1.54 5.33 39.06
CA ALA A 53 -2.04 6.20 38.00
C ALA A 53 -2.49 5.39 36.78
N PRO A 54 -3.63 5.75 36.20
CA PRO A 54 -4.09 5.09 34.96
C PRO A 54 -3.10 5.29 33.81
N ILE A 55 -2.87 4.23 33.04
CA ILE A 55 -1.93 4.22 31.92
C ILE A 55 -2.72 4.49 30.62
N GLY A 56 -2.31 5.50 29.86
CA GLY A 56 -2.79 5.71 28.50
C GLY A 56 -2.22 4.63 27.57
N PHE A 57 -3.03 4.13 26.64
CA PHE A 57 -2.59 3.11 25.71
C PHE A 57 -3.20 3.33 24.32
N VAL A 58 -2.36 3.16 23.30
CA VAL A 58 -2.76 3.15 21.90
C VAL A 58 -2.47 1.77 21.34
N GLN A 59 -3.50 0.97 21.20
CA GLN A 59 -3.39 -0.34 20.58
C GLN A 59 -3.15 -0.19 19.09
N ILE A 60 -2.20 -0.95 18.58
CA ILE A 60 -1.87 -1.03 17.15
C ILE A 60 -2.37 -2.39 16.66
N VAL A 61 -3.34 -2.36 15.75
CA VAL A 61 -3.93 -3.57 15.18
C VAL A 61 -3.63 -3.58 13.69
N GLN A 62 -3.04 -4.66 13.23
CA GLN A 62 -2.81 -4.88 11.80
C GLN A 62 -3.57 -6.13 11.36
N PRO A 63 -4.85 -5.98 10.93
CA PRO A 63 -5.61 -7.10 10.44
C PRO A 63 -4.99 -7.64 9.15
N PRO A 64 -4.94 -8.96 8.93
CA PRO A 64 -4.43 -9.55 7.69
C PRO A 64 -5.12 -8.94 6.46
N GLY A 65 -4.33 -8.43 5.50
CA GLY A 65 -4.83 -7.84 4.25
C GLY A 65 -5.59 -6.52 4.41
N ARG A 66 -5.49 -5.85 5.57
CA ARG A 66 -6.08 -4.53 5.82
C ARG A 66 -5.02 -3.52 6.25
N ALA A 67 -5.37 -2.25 6.11
CA ALA A 67 -4.55 -1.17 6.66
C ALA A 67 -4.45 -1.28 8.19
N MET A 68 -3.33 -0.85 8.73
CA MET A 68 -3.12 -0.73 10.16
C MET A 68 -4.16 0.22 10.79
N GLU A 69 -4.64 -0.14 11.96
CA GLU A 69 -5.60 0.65 12.73
C GLU A 69 -5.02 1.00 14.10
N LEU A 70 -5.28 2.23 14.55
CA LEU A 70 -4.95 2.69 15.90
C LEU A 70 -6.22 2.78 16.74
N ILE A 71 -6.27 2.03 17.83
CA ILE A 71 -7.37 2.08 18.80
C ILE A 71 -6.87 2.75 20.07
N THR A 72 -7.37 3.97 20.34
CA THR A 72 -7.05 4.66 21.59
C THR A 72 -7.95 4.12 22.70
N TRP A 73 -7.35 3.50 23.68
CA TRP A 73 -8.05 3.03 24.87
C TRP A 73 -8.29 4.19 25.84
N ALA A 74 -9.41 4.15 26.55
CA ALA A 74 -9.55 4.95 27.76
C ALA A 74 -8.41 4.56 28.74
N PRO A 75 -7.93 5.49 29.57
CA PRO A 75 -6.83 5.18 30.51
C PRO A 75 -7.11 3.90 31.29
N ILE A 76 -6.17 2.97 31.23
CA ILE A 76 -6.29 1.65 31.84
C ILE A 76 -5.88 1.78 33.30
N ASN A 77 -6.78 1.43 34.22
CA ASN A 77 -6.46 1.45 35.64
C ASN A 77 -5.39 0.39 35.96
N ALA A 78 -4.38 0.77 36.75
CA ALA A 78 -3.28 -0.11 37.15
C ALA A 78 -3.78 -1.44 37.79
N THR A 79 -4.91 -1.41 38.49
CA THR A 79 -5.53 -2.62 39.08
C THR A 79 -6.05 -3.65 38.07
N ARG A 80 -6.15 -3.29 36.79
CA ARG A 80 -6.54 -4.21 35.71
C ARG A 80 -5.35 -4.83 34.98
N ILE A 81 -4.13 -4.38 35.27
CA ILE A 81 -2.90 -4.73 34.56
C ILE A 81 -2.18 -5.84 35.32
N ALA A 82 -1.96 -6.97 34.66
CA ALA A 82 -1.21 -8.10 35.20
C ALA A 82 0.30 -7.94 34.92
N ALA A 83 0.67 -7.47 33.71
CA ALA A 83 2.06 -7.27 33.29
C ALA A 83 2.19 -6.15 32.26
N ILE A 84 3.35 -5.50 32.24
CA ILE A 84 3.71 -4.47 31.26
C ILE A 84 5.09 -4.82 30.70
N GLU A 85 5.19 -4.86 29.37
CA GLU A 85 6.45 -4.99 28.64
C GLU A 85 6.71 -3.70 27.88
N ARG A 86 7.78 -3.00 28.26
CA ARG A 86 8.17 -1.71 27.68
C ARG A 86 9.34 -1.85 26.73
N LEU A 87 9.38 -1.01 25.73
CA LEU A 87 10.54 -0.86 24.88
C LEU A 87 11.63 -0.02 25.57
N PRO A 88 12.90 -0.18 25.16
CA PRO A 88 13.95 0.78 25.49
C PRO A 88 13.57 2.19 25.03
N ASP A 89 14.04 3.23 25.71
CA ASP A 89 13.64 4.63 25.46
C ASP A 89 13.76 5.07 24.00
N ALA A 90 14.81 4.65 23.31
CA ALA A 90 15.02 4.98 21.89
C ALA A 90 13.93 4.33 20.99
N ASP A 91 13.60 3.06 21.22
CA ASP A 91 12.57 2.32 20.48
C ASP A 91 11.17 2.87 20.83
N HIS A 92 10.93 3.19 22.10
CA HIS A 92 9.69 3.86 22.55
C HIS A 92 9.50 5.22 21.84
N ALA A 93 10.53 6.07 21.83
CA ALA A 93 10.48 7.36 21.17
C ALA A 93 10.25 7.23 19.66
N LEU A 94 10.83 6.20 19.02
CA LEU A 94 10.57 5.89 17.61
C LEU A 94 9.12 5.48 17.40
N LEU A 95 8.60 4.56 18.22
CA LEU A 95 7.21 4.11 18.15
C LEU A 95 6.23 5.27 18.36
N ALA A 96 6.48 6.14 19.34
CA ALA A 96 5.66 7.32 19.59
C ALA A 96 5.61 8.26 18.38
N ARG A 97 6.76 8.54 17.74
CA ARG A 97 6.81 9.34 16.51
C ARG A 97 6.04 8.70 15.37
N ARG A 98 6.14 7.37 15.20
CA ARG A 98 5.41 6.62 14.16
C ARG A 98 3.90 6.68 14.39
N VAL A 99 3.44 6.48 15.63
CA VAL A 99 2.02 6.59 16.01
C VAL A 99 1.50 8.00 15.76
N ASP A 100 2.25 9.04 16.12
CA ASP A 100 1.88 10.43 15.84
C ASP A 100 1.81 10.69 14.33
N ALA A 101 2.83 10.26 13.59
CA ALA A 101 2.87 10.36 12.13
C ALA A 101 1.65 9.69 11.49
N PHE A 102 1.29 8.49 11.96
CA PHE A 102 0.14 7.75 11.45
C PHE A 102 -1.20 8.42 11.78
N ARG A 103 -1.36 8.95 12.99
CA ARG A 103 -2.55 9.73 13.36
C ARG A 103 -2.76 10.93 12.44
N ASN A 104 -1.68 11.62 12.13
CA ASN A 104 -1.68 12.85 11.34
C ASN A 104 -1.49 12.59 9.83
N ARG A 105 -1.49 11.33 9.36
CA ARG A 105 -1.14 10.97 7.98
C ARG A 105 -1.94 11.69 6.91
N ARG A 106 -3.25 11.90 7.13
CA ARG A 106 -4.10 12.62 6.17
C ARG A 106 -3.72 14.08 6.05
N GLY A 107 -3.46 14.74 7.17
CA GLY A 107 -3.03 16.14 7.19
C GLY A 107 -1.65 16.30 6.54
N ARG A 108 -0.72 15.38 6.82
CA ARG A 108 0.62 15.36 6.20
C ARG A 108 0.56 15.12 4.70
N GLN A 109 -0.24 14.15 4.27
CA GLN A 109 -0.45 13.88 2.85
C GLN A 109 -1.03 15.11 2.14
N HIS A 110 -2.06 15.72 2.71
CA HIS A 110 -2.66 16.93 2.16
C HIS A 110 -1.66 18.10 2.10
N ALA A 111 -0.86 18.30 3.16
CA ALA A 111 0.17 19.33 3.19
C ALA A 111 1.24 19.08 2.11
N ALA A 112 1.69 17.83 1.95
CA ALA A 112 2.64 17.45 0.90
C ALA A 112 2.07 17.70 -0.51
N GLU A 113 0.82 17.29 -0.76
CA GLU A 113 0.14 17.54 -2.04
C GLU A 113 -0.02 19.05 -2.33
N THR A 114 -0.32 19.84 -1.31
CA THR A 114 -0.47 21.31 -1.44
C THR A 114 0.87 22.00 -1.71
N ALA A 115 1.97 21.46 -1.19
CA ALA A 115 3.29 21.99 -1.41
C ALA A 115 3.83 21.75 -2.85
N VAL A 116 3.22 20.80 -3.59
CA VAL A 116 3.62 20.54 -4.99
C VAL A 116 3.20 21.69 -5.89
N THR A 117 4.18 22.37 -6.47
CA THR A 117 3.96 23.39 -7.49
C THR A 117 3.91 22.74 -8.86
N LEU A 118 2.75 22.81 -9.50
CA LEU A 118 2.57 22.40 -10.89
C LEU A 118 2.64 23.62 -11.80
N LEU A 119 3.37 23.52 -12.90
CA LEU A 119 3.47 24.53 -13.95
C LEU A 119 2.60 24.10 -15.13
N ARG A 120 2.20 25.06 -15.93
CA ARG A 120 1.44 24.85 -17.17
C ARG A 120 1.78 25.96 -18.13
N ASP A 121 2.20 25.61 -19.34
CA ASP A 121 2.62 26.64 -20.34
C ASP A 121 1.40 27.29 -20.97
N ASP A 122 0.36 26.48 -21.27
CA ASP A 122 -0.87 26.92 -21.92
C ASP A 122 -2.09 26.43 -21.12
N GLU A 123 -3.23 27.09 -21.26
CA GLU A 123 -4.46 26.76 -20.53
C GLU A 123 -4.92 25.30 -20.75
N ASP A 124 -4.66 24.74 -21.93
CA ASP A 124 -4.97 23.35 -22.29
C ASP A 124 -3.75 22.41 -22.32
N GLY A 125 -2.54 22.92 -22.04
CA GLY A 125 -1.31 22.14 -22.04
C GLY A 125 -1.21 21.16 -20.86
N PRO A 126 -0.25 20.24 -20.87
CA PRO A 126 -0.02 19.32 -19.77
C PRO A 126 0.48 20.03 -18.52
N TRP A 127 0.12 19.51 -17.35
CA TRP A 127 0.72 19.90 -16.08
C TRP A 127 2.17 19.41 -16.03
N ARG A 128 3.07 20.23 -15.56
CA ARG A 128 4.50 19.94 -15.44
C ARG A 128 4.97 20.04 -14.00
N TYR A 129 5.84 19.13 -13.65
CA TYR A 129 6.57 19.13 -12.38
C TYR A 129 8.02 18.79 -12.66
N ALA A 130 8.95 19.45 -11.98
CA ALA A 130 10.37 19.13 -11.99
C ALA A 130 10.86 18.97 -10.56
N GLY A 131 11.28 17.76 -10.22
CA GLY A 131 11.84 17.37 -8.93
C GLY A 131 13.28 16.89 -9.03
N ARG A 132 13.81 16.45 -7.90
CA ARG A 132 15.17 15.88 -7.80
C ARG A 132 15.33 14.60 -8.63
N TRP A 133 14.28 13.74 -8.63
CA TRP A 133 14.35 12.41 -9.19
C TRP A 133 13.82 12.32 -10.61
N PHE A 134 12.81 13.12 -10.89
CA PHE A 134 12.05 13.03 -12.14
C PHE A 134 11.41 14.35 -12.54
N THR A 135 11.04 14.40 -13.81
CA THR A 135 10.12 15.39 -14.35
C THR A 135 8.82 14.69 -14.72
N ILE A 136 7.66 15.34 -14.51
CA ILE A 136 6.36 14.83 -14.95
C ILE A 136 5.77 15.77 -16.01
N ASP A 137 5.27 15.17 -17.10
CA ASP A 137 4.27 15.76 -18.00
C ASP A 137 2.96 15.01 -17.80
N SER A 138 1.87 15.71 -17.43
CA SER A 138 0.60 15.10 -17.05
C SER A 138 -0.59 15.74 -17.73
N THR A 139 -1.42 14.93 -18.38
CA THR A 139 -2.75 15.33 -18.88
C THR A 139 -3.86 15.01 -17.87
N ALA A 140 -3.54 14.36 -16.76
CA ALA A 140 -4.48 14.10 -15.67
C ALA A 140 -4.84 15.39 -14.91
N ASP A 141 -5.93 15.31 -14.12
CA ASP A 141 -6.31 16.44 -13.28
C ASP A 141 -5.19 16.81 -12.26
N PRO A 142 -5.11 18.08 -11.83
CA PRO A 142 -4.03 18.54 -10.98
C PRO A 142 -4.00 17.85 -9.60
N SER A 143 -5.12 17.34 -9.08
CA SER A 143 -5.15 16.62 -7.81
C SER A 143 -4.51 15.25 -7.96
N LEU A 144 -4.83 14.50 -9.03
CA LEU A 144 -4.21 13.21 -9.32
C LEU A 144 -2.72 13.37 -9.62
N THR A 145 -2.36 14.41 -10.38
CA THR A 145 -0.96 14.73 -10.68
C THR A 145 -0.16 14.99 -9.41
N ARG A 146 -0.66 15.82 -8.47
CA ARG A 146 0.02 16.06 -7.18
C ARG A 146 0.18 14.79 -6.36
N LYS A 147 -0.83 13.92 -6.33
CA LYS A 147 -0.76 12.63 -5.63
C LYS A 147 0.31 11.72 -6.23
N ALA A 148 0.39 11.65 -7.54
CA ALA A 148 1.43 10.88 -8.22
C ALA A 148 2.83 11.44 -7.95
N VAL A 149 3.00 12.77 -7.97
CA VAL A 149 4.26 13.44 -7.60
C VAL A 149 4.67 13.06 -6.18
N VAL A 150 3.78 13.24 -5.19
CA VAL A 150 4.08 12.95 -3.78
C VAL A 150 4.42 11.46 -3.59
N LEU A 151 3.65 10.56 -4.22
CA LEU A 151 3.94 9.13 -4.16
C LEU A 151 5.33 8.81 -4.71
N LEU A 152 5.65 9.28 -5.90
CA LEU A 152 6.95 9.01 -6.54
C LEU A 152 8.12 9.61 -5.75
N GLU A 153 8.02 10.84 -5.26
CA GLU A 153 9.05 11.45 -4.41
C GLU A 153 9.30 10.62 -3.14
N GLN A 154 8.24 10.14 -2.48
CA GLN A 154 8.34 9.28 -1.31
C GLN A 154 8.94 7.92 -1.64
N VAL A 155 8.54 7.32 -2.78
CA VAL A 155 9.07 6.04 -3.25
C VAL A 155 10.56 6.16 -3.57
N PHE A 156 10.97 7.12 -4.40
CA PHE A 156 12.39 7.29 -4.76
C PHE A 156 13.27 7.60 -3.55
N THR A 157 12.76 8.41 -2.61
CA THR A 157 13.47 8.69 -1.36
C THR A 157 13.65 7.43 -0.51
N ALA A 158 12.61 6.57 -0.43
CA ALA A 158 12.70 5.30 0.27
C ALA A 158 13.63 4.32 -0.44
N LEU A 159 13.58 4.25 -1.76
CA LEU A 159 14.48 3.39 -2.55
C LEU A 159 15.94 3.78 -2.34
N GLU A 160 16.27 5.08 -2.36
CA GLU A 160 17.64 5.54 -2.07
C GLU A 160 18.11 5.18 -0.66
N ALA A 161 17.21 5.26 0.32
CA ALA A 161 17.54 4.91 1.70
C ALA A 161 17.75 3.40 1.92
N LEU A 162 16.98 2.57 1.19
CA LEU A 162 17.00 1.10 1.33
C LEU A 162 18.06 0.42 0.48
N VAL A 163 18.23 0.93 -0.73
CA VAL A 163 19.16 0.42 -1.73
C VAL A 163 19.99 1.60 -2.24
N PRO A 164 21.00 2.05 -1.49
CA PRO A 164 21.80 3.21 -1.87
C PRO A 164 22.40 3.06 -3.26
N PRO A 165 22.47 4.16 -4.03
CA PRO A 165 22.98 4.11 -5.40
C PRO A 165 24.42 3.63 -5.46
N ALA A 166 24.72 2.79 -6.45
CA ALA A 166 26.09 2.37 -6.75
C ALA A 166 26.86 3.41 -7.58
N VAL A 167 26.16 4.40 -8.11
CA VAL A 167 26.77 5.51 -8.89
C VAL A 167 27.53 6.44 -7.96
N PRO A 168 28.81 6.77 -8.26
CA PRO A 168 29.60 7.66 -7.43
C PRO A 168 28.93 9.02 -7.23
N ALA A 169 29.05 9.60 -6.05
CA ALA A 169 28.59 10.95 -5.77
C ALA A 169 29.30 11.94 -6.71
N GLY A 170 28.52 12.62 -7.58
CA GLY A 170 29.02 13.59 -8.56
C GLY A 170 28.76 13.21 -10.02
N GLU A 171 28.34 12.00 -10.32
CA GLU A 171 27.85 11.65 -11.65
C GLU A 171 26.41 12.14 -11.80
N GLU A 172 26.19 13.13 -12.66
CA GLU A 172 24.87 13.75 -12.86
C GLU A 172 23.98 12.80 -13.70
N VAL A 173 23.08 12.11 -13.03
CA VAL A 173 22.07 11.28 -13.71
C VAL A 173 20.90 12.19 -14.08
N ALA A 174 20.64 12.36 -15.39
CA ALA A 174 19.51 13.16 -15.86
C ALA A 174 18.20 12.72 -15.19
N PRO A 175 17.27 13.62 -14.84
CA PRO A 175 16.00 13.24 -14.22
C PRO A 175 15.21 12.21 -15.06
N LEU A 176 14.53 11.28 -14.41
CA LEU A 176 13.59 10.36 -15.05
C LEU A 176 12.46 11.16 -15.69
N ARG A 177 12.08 10.84 -16.92
CA ARG A 177 10.87 11.41 -17.52
C ARG A 177 9.68 10.55 -17.18
N VAL A 178 8.61 11.18 -16.67
CA VAL A 178 7.36 10.51 -16.34
C VAL A 178 6.24 11.14 -17.15
N THR A 179 5.46 10.34 -17.85
CA THR A 179 4.22 10.75 -18.51
C THR A 179 3.04 10.16 -17.76
N LEU A 180 2.16 11.02 -17.25
CA LEU A 180 0.94 10.61 -16.57
C LEU A 180 -0.27 10.95 -17.44
N CYS A 181 -0.90 9.91 -18.01
CA CYS A 181 -2.06 10.06 -18.88
C CYS A 181 -3.33 10.28 -18.06
N GLY A 182 -4.15 11.23 -18.47
CA GLY A 182 -5.45 11.54 -17.87
C GLY A 182 -6.52 10.51 -18.22
N THR A 183 -6.35 9.76 -19.30
CA THR A 183 -7.30 8.76 -19.78
C THR A 183 -6.61 7.48 -20.22
N ALA A 184 -7.35 6.37 -20.19
CA ALA A 184 -6.84 5.09 -20.71
C ALA A 184 -6.66 5.12 -22.23
N SER A 185 -7.39 5.96 -22.95
CA SER A 185 -7.22 6.12 -24.40
C SER A 185 -5.90 6.78 -24.76
N GLU A 186 -5.50 7.82 -24.02
CA GLU A 186 -4.16 8.44 -24.18
C GLU A 186 -3.05 7.43 -23.86
N TYR A 187 -3.20 6.69 -22.77
CA TYR A 187 -2.25 5.66 -22.40
C TYR A 187 -2.07 4.61 -23.51
N ARG A 188 -3.18 4.10 -24.07
CA ARG A 188 -3.15 3.15 -25.18
C ARG A 188 -2.51 3.75 -26.45
N ALA A 189 -2.82 5.00 -26.78
CA ALA A 189 -2.22 5.66 -27.92
C ALA A 189 -0.67 5.78 -27.78
N ILE A 190 -0.17 6.02 -26.57
CA ILE A 190 1.26 6.00 -26.30
C ILE A 190 1.82 4.58 -26.46
N GLN A 191 1.17 3.55 -25.90
CA GLN A 191 1.58 2.16 -26.08
C GLN A 191 1.69 1.79 -27.57
N GLU A 192 0.67 2.07 -28.34
CA GLU A 192 0.62 1.83 -29.79
C GLU A 192 1.77 2.57 -30.52
N SER A 193 2.01 3.84 -30.19
CA SER A 193 3.08 4.63 -30.79
C SER A 193 4.50 4.10 -30.48
N LEU A 194 4.62 3.35 -29.38
CA LEU A 194 5.88 2.74 -28.92
C LEU A 194 5.99 1.27 -29.33
N GLY A 195 4.94 0.66 -29.89
CA GLY A 195 4.90 -0.75 -30.22
C GLY A 195 4.90 -1.66 -28.98
N ILE A 196 4.31 -1.21 -27.88
CA ILE A 196 4.29 -1.91 -26.59
C ILE A 196 2.90 -2.45 -26.33
N GLU A 197 2.80 -3.74 -25.98
CA GLU A 197 1.59 -4.36 -25.47
C GLU A 197 1.77 -4.57 -23.94
N ALA A 198 1.34 -3.62 -23.13
CA ALA A 198 1.33 -3.76 -21.68
C ALA A 198 -0.11 -3.81 -21.15
N GLU A 199 -0.46 -4.89 -20.45
CA GLU A 199 -1.77 -5.06 -19.82
C GLU A 199 -1.91 -4.23 -18.52
N HIS A 200 -0.80 -3.66 -18.04
CA HIS A 200 -0.75 -2.94 -16.75
C HIS A 200 -0.89 -1.42 -16.93
N PRO A 201 -1.35 -0.69 -15.90
CA PRO A 201 -1.58 0.76 -15.99
C PRO A 201 -0.29 1.60 -15.92
N ALA A 202 0.89 0.99 -15.91
CA ALA A 202 2.17 1.68 -16.01
C ALA A 202 3.23 0.75 -16.62
N PHE A 203 4.25 1.33 -17.25
CA PHE A 203 5.45 0.65 -17.71
C PHE A 203 6.66 1.60 -17.72
N TYR A 204 7.84 1.04 -17.51
CA TYR A 204 9.11 1.74 -17.68
C TYR A 204 9.82 1.30 -18.95
N LEU A 205 10.38 2.28 -19.69
CA LEU A 205 11.12 2.06 -20.93
C LEU A 205 12.59 2.45 -20.75
N PRO A 206 13.49 1.51 -20.44
CA PRO A 206 14.90 1.81 -20.16
C PRO A 206 15.59 2.56 -21.30
N ALA A 207 15.36 2.13 -22.56
CA ALA A 207 15.97 2.74 -23.74
C ALA A 207 15.68 4.23 -23.90
N ARG A 208 14.60 4.73 -23.30
CA ARG A 208 14.20 6.14 -23.37
C ARG A 208 14.26 6.87 -22.02
N GLY A 209 14.56 6.15 -20.92
CA GLY A 209 14.47 6.68 -19.57
C GLY A 209 13.08 7.28 -19.29
N LEU A 210 12.03 6.56 -19.73
CA LEU A 210 10.65 7.04 -19.71
C LEU A 210 9.77 6.06 -18.91
N LEU A 211 9.08 6.58 -17.91
CA LEU A 211 8.00 5.90 -17.21
C LEU A 211 6.68 6.48 -17.71
N VAL A 212 5.78 5.62 -18.19
CA VAL A 212 4.45 6.01 -18.62
C VAL A 212 3.43 5.36 -17.67
N ALA A 213 2.50 6.16 -17.18
CA ALA A 213 1.41 5.68 -16.35
C ALA A 213 0.08 6.27 -16.80
N GLY A 214 -0.97 5.44 -16.77
CA GLY A 214 -2.31 5.85 -17.13
C GLY A 214 -3.31 4.80 -16.70
N SER A 215 -4.53 5.22 -16.39
CA SER A 215 -5.58 4.30 -15.95
C SER A 215 -6.96 4.89 -16.20
N ASP A 216 -7.97 4.05 -16.09
CA ASP A 216 -9.38 4.48 -16.06
C ASP A 216 -9.76 5.11 -14.70
N MET A 217 -8.80 5.39 -13.83
CA MET A 217 -9.05 5.91 -12.49
C MET A 217 -9.85 7.22 -12.48
N PRO A 218 -9.57 8.21 -13.34
CA PRO A 218 -10.41 9.41 -13.43
C PRO A 218 -11.87 9.09 -13.74
N ALA A 219 -12.11 8.18 -14.70
CA ALA A 219 -13.46 7.71 -15.04
C ALA A 219 -14.12 6.95 -13.88
N MET A 220 -13.36 6.13 -13.16
CA MET A 220 -13.87 5.42 -11.97
C MET A 220 -14.22 6.37 -10.83
N ILE A 221 -13.43 7.41 -10.60
CA ILE A 221 -13.70 8.45 -9.58
C ILE A 221 -14.97 9.22 -9.94
N GLU A 222 -15.15 9.55 -11.22
CA GLU A 222 -16.36 10.22 -11.69
C GLU A 222 -17.60 9.32 -11.58
N GLN A 223 -17.48 8.04 -11.92
CA GLN A 223 -18.54 7.05 -11.71
C GLN A 223 -18.91 6.89 -10.22
N GLU A 224 -17.91 6.90 -9.32
CA GLU A 224 -18.16 6.87 -7.88
C GLU A 224 -18.93 8.10 -7.41
N ARG A 225 -18.51 9.31 -7.87
CA ARG A 225 -19.22 10.55 -7.56
C ARG A 225 -20.67 10.50 -8.02
N ASN A 226 -20.89 10.12 -9.27
CA ASN A 226 -22.25 9.97 -9.83
C ASN A 226 -23.08 8.92 -9.09
N ALA A 227 -22.47 7.83 -8.63
CA ALA A 227 -23.14 6.84 -7.80
C ALA A 227 -23.47 7.37 -6.40
N ALA A 228 -22.57 8.12 -5.78
CA ALA A 228 -22.79 8.77 -4.48
C ALA A 228 -23.93 9.78 -4.55
N ASP A 229 -24.00 10.58 -5.62
CA ASP A 229 -25.08 11.55 -5.83
C ASP A 229 -26.44 10.86 -5.99
N ARG A 230 -26.53 9.76 -6.77
CA ARG A 230 -27.75 8.95 -6.89
C ARG A 230 -28.18 8.38 -5.52
N LEU A 231 -27.26 7.85 -4.74
CA LEU A 231 -27.56 7.32 -3.41
C LEU A 231 -28.02 8.44 -2.44
N ALA A 232 -27.47 9.64 -2.57
CA ALA A 232 -27.94 10.79 -1.81
C ALA A 232 -29.37 11.24 -2.19
N ILE A 233 -29.73 11.13 -3.47
CA ILE A 233 -31.12 11.37 -3.92
C ILE A 233 -32.04 10.32 -3.31
N THR A 234 -31.70 9.04 -3.40
CA THR A 234 -32.49 7.93 -2.81
C THR A 234 -32.70 8.12 -1.30
N GLU A 235 -31.69 8.54 -0.55
CA GLU A 235 -31.83 8.83 0.88
C GLU A 235 -32.81 9.98 1.15
N ARG A 236 -32.77 11.04 0.33
CA ARG A 236 -33.73 12.15 0.43
C ARG A 236 -35.15 11.67 0.16
N GLU A 237 -35.36 10.87 -0.90
CA GLU A 237 -36.66 10.30 -1.24
C GLU A 237 -37.21 9.42 -0.11
N ILE A 238 -36.38 8.58 0.52
CA ILE A 238 -36.75 7.80 1.70
C ILE A 238 -37.16 8.71 2.86
N SER A 239 -36.36 9.76 3.12
CA SER A 239 -36.66 10.74 4.18
C SER A 239 -37.94 11.54 3.93
N ASP A 240 -38.20 11.93 2.68
CA ASP A 240 -39.43 12.65 2.30
C ASP A 240 -40.65 11.75 2.45
N ARG A 241 -40.53 10.48 2.01
CA ARG A 241 -41.60 9.52 2.20
C ARG A 241 -41.87 9.22 3.68
N ASP A 242 -40.83 9.16 4.52
CA ASP A 242 -40.96 8.97 5.96
C ASP A 242 -41.77 10.12 6.59
N ARG A 243 -41.53 11.35 6.14
CA ARG A 243 -42.28 12.54 6.57
C ARG A 243 -43.75 12.51 6.13
N THR A 244 -44.05 12.03 4.93
CA THR A 244 -45.42 11.97 4.40
C THR A 244 -46.20 10.77 4.93
N PHE A 245 -45.51 9.68 5.26
CA PHE A 245 -46.12 8.42 5.68
C PHE A 245 -47.02 8.55 6.92
N GLU A 246 -46.64 9.32 7.95
CA GLU A 246 -47.49 9.54 9.13
C GLU A 246 -48.77 10.30 8.79
N THR A 247 -48.74 11.10 7.75
CA THR A 247 -49.95 11.79 7.23
C THR A 247 -50.86 10.80 6.47
N GLU A 248 -50.27 9.90 5.68
CA GLU A 248 -50.99 8.83 5.01
C GLU A 248 -51.63 7.85 6.01
N VAL A 249 -50.90 7.48 7.07
CA VAL A 249 -51.42 6.66 8.16
C VAL A 249 -52.61 7.29 8.88
N ARG A 250 -52.53 8.60 9.16
CA ARG A 250 -53.66 9.31 9.77
C ARG A 250 -54.88 9.33 8.86
N ARG A 251 -54.67 9.56 7.58
CA ARG A 251 -55.74 9.48 6.56
C ARG A 251 -56.37 8.10 6.51
N LEU A 252 -55.53 7.05 6.45
CA LEU A 252 -55.99 5.63 6.47
C LEU A 252 -56.87 5.38 7.72
N ALA A 253 -56.41 5.78 8.89
CA ALA A 253 -57.19 5.63 10.15
C ALA A 253 -58.55 6.30 10.07
N GLY A 254 -58.63 7.55 9.52
CA GLY A 254 -59.87 8.28 9.32
C GLY A 254 -60.80 7.66 8.32
N ASP A 255 -60.28 7.11 7.23
CA ASP A 255 -61.10 6.43 6.22
C ASP A 255 -61.68 5.10 6.71
N LEU A 256 -60.90 4.34 7.49
CA LEU A 256 -61.39 3.14 8.18
C LEU A 256 -62.48 3.41 9.24
N GLU A 257 -62.41 4.57 9.90
CA GLU A 257 -63.43 5.06 10.83
C GLU A 257 -64.73 5.37 10.11
N LYS A 258 -64.67 6.11 9.01
CA LYS A 258 -65.84 6.41 8.14
C LYS A 258 -66.55 5.16 7.64
N GLN A 259 -65.78 4.06 7.44
CA GLN A 259 -66.27 2.75 7.05
C GLN A 259 -66.93 1.96 8.23
N GLY A 260 -66.96 2.54 9.43
CA GLY A 260 -67.55 1.90 10.62
C GLY A 260 -66.69 0.82 11.26
N MET A 261 -65.38 0.77 10.95
CA MET A 261 -64.50 -0.26 11.51
C MET A 261 -64.28 -0.07 13.01
N PRO A 262 -64.36 -1.17 13.83
CA PRO A 262 -64.08 -1.12 15.27
C PRO A 262 -62.70 -0.59 15.59
N ALA A 263 -62.57 0.20 16.66
CA ALA A 263 -61.31 0.88 17.03
C ALA A 263 -60.11 -0.09 17.16
N GLY A 264 -60.30 -1.28 17.73
CA GLY A 264 -59.23 -2.29 17.85
C GLY A 264 -58.71 -2.78 16.49
N LYS A 265 -59.58 -3.04 15.54
CA LYS A 265 -59.19 -3.48 14.18
C LYS A 265 -58.51 -2.34 13.42
N ARG A 266 -58.94 -1.10 13.59
CA ARG A 266 -58.27 0.10 13.00
C ARG A 266 -56.81 0.22 13.49
N ALA A 267 -56.64 0.10 14.82
CA ALA A 267 -55.32 0.15 15.44
C ALA A 267 -54.38 -0.95 14.92
N GLU A 268 -54.90 -2.17 14.74
CA GLU A 268 -54.16 -3.29 14.19
C GLU A 268 -53.70 -3.03 12.76
N ILE A 269 -54.60 -2.55 11.87
CA ILE A 269 -54.26 -2.25 10.48
C ILE A 269 -53.21 -1.10 10.38
N VAL A 270 -53.38 -0.06 11.18
CA VAL A 270 -52.44 1.05 11.27
C VAL A 270 -51.05 0.56 11.73
N GLN A 271 -51.02 -0.29 12.74
CA GLN A 271 -49.76 -0.84 13.25
C GLN A 271 -49.09 -1.77 12.24
N LEU A 272 -49.85 -2.58 11.49
CA LEU A 272 -49.32 -3.38 10.39
C LEU A 272 -48.72 -2.54 9.30
N ALA A 273 -49.39 -1.43 8.91
CA ALA A 273 -48.87 -0.48 7.92
C ALA A 273 -47.55 0.17 8.38
N ARG A 274 -47.49 0.59 9.65
CA ARG A 274 -46.24 1.14 10.24
C ARG A 274 -45.10 0.12 10.26
N ASN A 275 -45.37 -1.09 10.71
CA ASN A 275 -44.37 -2.15 10.78
C ASN A 275 -43.87 -2.55 9.38
N ARG A 276 -44.74 -2.52 8.39
CA ARG A 276 -44.37 -2.79 6.99
C ARG A 276 -43.48 -1.69 6.45
N TRP A 277 -43.86 -0.42 6.60
CA TRP A 277 -43.06 0.71 6.15
C TRP A 277 -41.70 0.76 6.84
N GLN A 278 -41.66 0.52 8.14
CA GLN A 278 -40.40 0.51 8.91
C GLN A 278 -39.43 -0.53 8.36
N ARG A 279 -39.91 -1.75 8.04
CA ARG A 279 -39.07 -2.79 7.43
C ARG A 279 -38.58 -2.38 6.04
N GLU A 280 -39.47 -1.90 5.18
CA GLU A 280 -39.14 -1.45 3.83
C GLU A 280 -38.11 -0.30 3.87
N ARG A 281 -38.28 0.65 4.77
CA ARG A 281 -37.33 1.75 4.97
C ARG A 281 -35.97 1.25 5.43
N ASP A 282 -35.93 0.39 6.43
CA ASP A 282 -34.67 -0.12 7.00
C ASP A 282 -33.92 -0.97 5.97
N GLU A 283 -34.63 -1.74 5.14
CA GLU A 283 -34.04 -2.49 4.02
C GLU A 283 -33.44 -1.55 2.98
N MET A 284 -34.14 -0.50 2.56
CA MET A 284 -33.66 0.48 1.59
C MET A 284 -32.41 1.21 2.12
N LEU A 285 -32.41 1.66 3.38
CA LEU A 285 -31.25 2.29 4.01
C LEU A 285 -30.05 1.35 4.11
N ALA A 286 -30.27 0.07 4.44
CA ALA A 286 -29.22 -0.94 4.47
C ALA A 286 -28.60 -1.15 3.06
N GLN A 287 -29.42 -1.16 2.01
CA GLN A 287 -28.95 -1.23 0.62
C GLN A 287 -28.10 -0.01 0.23
N VAL A 288 -28.51 1.21 0.64
CA VAL A 288 -27.74 2.44 0.38
C VAL A 288 -26.38 2.38 1.08
N VAL A 289 -26.35 1.96 2.35
CA VAL A 289 -25.08 1.82 3.12
C VAL A 289 -24.15 0.80 2.46
N THR A 290 -24.71 -0.36 2.05
CA THR A 290 -23.94 -1.40 1.38
C THR A 290 -23.37 -0.91 0.05
N ALA A 291 -24.19 -0.27 -0.80
CA ALA A 291 -23.77 0.26 -2.09
C ALA A 291 -22.68 1.35 -1.95
N ARG A 292 -22.77 2.23 -0.96
CA ARG A 292 -21.72 3.21 -0.65
C ARG A 292 -20.41 2.54 -0.28
N ARG A 293 -20.48 1.57 0.62
CA ARG A 293 -19.30 0.82 1.06
C ARG A 293 -18.63 0.11 -0.12
N ASP A 294 -19.41 -0.55 -0.97
CA ASP A 294 -18.88 -1.32 -2.11
C ASP A 294 -18.28 -0.39 -3.17
N ASN A 295 -18.87 0.77 -3.43
CA ASN A 295 -18.32 1.77 -4.33
C ASN A 295 -16.98 2.32 -3.80
N ALA A 296 -16.95 2.72 -2.54
CA ALA A 296 -15.73 3.23 -1.91
C ALA A 296 -14.60 2.16 -1.90
N ALA A 297 -14.95 0.89 -1.66
CA ALA A 297 -14.00 -0.22 -1.69
C ALA A 297 -13.40 -0.42 -3.10
N ARG A 298 -14.21 -0.36 -4.16
CA ARG A 298 -13.73 -0.49 -5.55
C ARG A 298 -12.76 0.60 -5.94
N VAL A 299 -13.06 1.86 -5.62
CA VAL A 299 -12.15 2.99 -5.92
C VAL A 299 -10.88 2.90 -5.09
N ALA A 300 -10.98 2.53 -3.81
CA ALA A 300 -9.82 2.32 -2.97
C ALA A 300 -8.90 1.21 -3.51
N GLU A 301 -9.48 0.12 -4.03
CA GLU A 301 -8.73 -0.97 -4.66
C GLU A 301 -8.05 -0.52 -5.95
N ALA A 302 -8.74 0.19 -6.83
CA ALA A 302 -8.16 0.74 -8.05
C ALA A 302 -6.99 1.70 -7.76
N ARG A 303 -7.15 2.56 -6.74
CA ARG A 303 -6.07 3.46 -6.29
C ARG A 303 -4.86 2.69 -5.78
N ARG A 304 -5.08 1.64 -4.97
CA ARG A 304 -3.99 0.78 -4.50
C ARG A 304 -3.28 0.08 -5.65
N GLY A 305 -4.02 -0.52 -6.58
CA GLY A 305 -3.46 -1.18 -7.74
C GLY A 305 -2.65 -0.25 -8.64
N PHE A 306 -3.14 0.97 -8.87
CA PHE A 306 -2.39 1.98 -9.62
C PHE A 306 -1.12 2.40 -8.90
N ALA A 307 -1.19 2.71 -7.60
CA ALA A 307 -0.03 3.10 -6.80
C ALA A 307 1.00 1.97 -6.71
N ALA A 308 0.55 0.74 -6.51
CA ALA A 308 1.39 -0.45 -6.49
C ALA A 308 2.15 -0.62 -7.80
N ARG A 309 1.46 -0.52 -8.93
CA ARG A 309 2.11 -0.65 -10.24
C ARG A 309 3.05 0.52 -10.54
N LEU A 310 2.68 1.73 -10.18
CA LEU A 310 3.56 2.89 -10.32
C LEU A 310 4.85 2.73 -9.50
N THR A 311 4.74 2.19 -8.29
CA THR A 311 5.89 1.87 -7.43
C THR A 311 6.77 0.76 -8.04
N HIS A 312 6.18 -0.26 -8.62
CA HIS A 312 6.89 -1.33 -9.34
C HIS A 312 7.75 -0.76 -10.47
N GLU A 313 7.16 0.06 -11.33
CA GLU A 313 7.88 0.67 -12.45
C GLU A 313 8.90 1.73 -12.00
N ALA A 314 8.63 2.42 -10.89
CA ALA A 314 9.58 3.33 -10.26
C ALA A 314 10.83 2.58 -9.76
N TRP A 315 10.68 1.35 -9.24
CA TRP A 315 11.82 0.50 -8.90
C TRP A 315 12.68 0.21 -10.14
N HIS A 316 12.10 -0.28 -11.23
CA HIS A 316 12.85 -0.54 -12.45
C HIS A 316 13.59 0.71 -12.97
N ALA A 317 12.93 1.87 -12.92
CA ALA A 317 13.55 3.12 -13.28
C ALA A 317 14.70 3.51 -12.33
N TYR A 318 14.55 3.26 -11.03
CA TYR A 318 15.60 3.47 -10.05
C TYR A 318 16.78 2.52 -10.27
N ALA A 319 16.51 1.24 -10.43
CA ALA A 319 17.52 0.19 -10.62
C ALA A 319 18.37 0.46 -11.87
N ASP A 320 17.71 0.70 -13.01
CA ASP A 320 18.39 1.00 -14.28
C ASP A 320 19.29 2.24 -14.18
N ARG A 321 18.85 3.28 -13.47
CA ARG A 321 19.52 4.59 -13.47
C ARG A 321 20.52 4.78 -12.34
N ARG A 322 20.35 4.08 -11.23
CA ARG A 322 21.12 4.29 -9.99
C ARG A 322 21.99 3.11 -9.58
N LEU A 323 21.64 1.89 -10.02
CA LEU A 323 22.38 0.69 -9.65
C LEU A 323 23.28 0.19 -10.79
N GLY A 324 22.90 0.42 -12.05
CA GLY A 324 23.63 -0.06 -13.22
C GLY A 324 24.96 0.67 -13.50
N GLY A 325 25.20 1.84 -12.95
CA GLY A 325 26.36 2.69 -13.21
C GLY A 325 26.49 3.11 -14.68
N SER A 326 27.66 3.67 -15.06
CA SER A 326 27.97 4.12 -16.43
C SER A 326 27.93 2.99 -17.47
N GLU A 327 28.10 1.76 -17.04
CA GLU A 327 28.08 0.57 -17.91
C GLU A 327 26.70 -0.08 -18.07
N ARG A 328 25.66 0.50 -17.47
CA ARG A 328 24.25 0.02 -17.52
C ARG A 328 24.12 -1.50 -17.43
N ARG A 329 24.60 -2.04 -16.31
CA ARG A 329 24.53 -3.49 -16.06
C ARG A 329 23.21 -3.82 -15.39
N PRO A 330 22.31 -4.58 -16.02
CA PRO A 330 21.05 -4.94 -15.42
C PRO A 330 21.26 -5.87 -14.22
N LEU A 331 20.42 -5.71 -13.21
CA LEU A 331 20.31 -6.71 -12.15
C LEU A 331 19.92 -8.08 -12.73
N PRO A 332 20.28 -9.18 -12.07
CA PRO A 332 19.70 -10.48 -12.39
C PRO A 332 18.16 -10.38 -12.34
N LEU A 333 17.48 -10.97 -13.31
CA LEU A 333 16.04 -10.76 -13.51
C LEU A 333 15.20 -11.16 -12.28
N TRP A 334 15.59 -12.24 -11.59
CA TRP A 334 14.94 -12.67 -10.36
C TRP A 334 15.04 -11.63 -9.24
N LEU A 335 16.15 -10.89 -9.17
CA LEU A 335 16.35 -9.86 -8.14
C LEU A 335 15.63 -8.57 -8.53
N ASP A 336 15.70 -8.18 -9.79
CA ASP A 336 15.03 -6.99 -10.30
C ASP A 336 13.51 -7.10 -10.14
N GLU A 337 12.91 -8.15 -10.67
CA GLU A 337 11.48 -8.44 -10.56
C GLU A 337 11.06 -8.74 -9.12
N GLY A 338 11.92 -9.44 -8.37
CA GLY A 338 11.65 -9.74 -6.97
C GLY A 338 11.56 -8.47 -6.10
N LEU A 339 12.50 -7.55 -6.25
CA LEU A 339 12.49 -6.27 -5.52
C LEU A 339 11.36 -5.36 -6.01
N ALA A 340 11.07 -5.31 -7.33
CA ALA A 340 9.92 -4.60 -7.85
C ALA A 340 8.62 -5.03 -7.15
N GLN A 341 8.43 -6.34 -6.97
CA GLN A 341 7.26 -6.88 -6.27
C GLN A 341 7.27 -6.64 -4.75
N VAL A 342 8.46 -6.63 -4.12
CA VAL A 342 8.58 -6.26 -2.70
C VAL A 342 8.12 -4.82 -2.49
N PHE A 343 8.57 -3.90 -3.34
CA PHE A 343 8.16 -2.48 -3.25
C PHE A 343 6.71 -2.26 -3.70
N GLU A 344 6.22 -3.00 -4.69
CA GLU A 344 4.83 -2.96 -5.13
C GLU A 344 3.85 -3.28 -3.99
N THR A 345 4.20 -4.22 -3.11
CA THR A 345 3.37 -4.61 -1.97
C THR A 345 3.66 -3.84 -0.69
N ALA A 346 4.67 -3.00 -0.71
CA ALA A 346 5.01 -2.15 0.43
C ALA A 346 3.88 -1.18 0.77
N ALA A 347 3.57 -1.06 2.05
CA ALA A 347 2.60 -0.09 2.51
C ALA A 347 3.28 1.27 2.70
N LEU A 348 2.80 2.30 1.98
CA LEU A 348 3.20 3.67 2.26
C LEU A 348 2.34 4.22 3.41
N GLU A 349 2.89 4.20 4.62
CA GLU A 349 2.20 4.66 5.83
C GLU A 349 2.92 5.84 6.47
N ALA A 350 2.22 6.93 6.62
CA ALA A 350 2.72 8.15 7.26
C ALA A 350 4.01 8.74 6.63
N GLY A 351 4.25 8.48 5.35
CA GLY A 351 5.45 8.89 4.63
C GLY A 351 6.62 7.92 4.74
N GLU A 352 6.42 6.76 5.36
CA GLU A 352 7.39 5.65 5.38
C GLU A 352 6.92 4.53 4.45
N LEU A 353 7.84 4.00 3.64
CA LEU A 353 7.58 2.79 2.87
C LEU A 353 7.84 1.58 3.77
N ARG A 354 6.77 0.92 4.23
CA ARG A 354 6.86 -0.22 5.14
C ARG A 354 7.06 -1.51 4.37
N LEU A 355 8.18 -2.16 4.66
CA LEU A 355 8.55 -3.47 4.13
C LEU A 355 8.63 -4.56 5.22
N ASP A 356 8.39 -4.20 6.48
CA ASP A 356 8.57 -5.07 7.64
C ASP A 356 7.54 -6.18 7.77
N ALA A 357 6.46 -6.13 7.00
CA ALA A 357 5.45 -7.16 6.96
C ALA A 357 5.31 -7.71 5.52
N PRO A 358 5.36 -9.02 5.33
CA PRO A 358 5.12 -9.62 4.03
C PRO A 358 3.66 -9.46 3.63
N ASP A 359 3.41 -9.29 2.33
CA ASP A 359 2.04 -9.34 1.81
C ASP A 359 1.40 -10.71 2.15
N PRO A 360 0.27 -10.75 2.87
CA PRO A 360 -0.30 -11.99 3.37
C PRO A 360 -0.81 -12.92 2.26
N VAL A 361 -1.23 -12.37 1.14
CA VAL A 361 -1.74 -13.15 0.00
C VAL A 361 -0.57 -13.82 -0.72
N ARG A 362 0.49 -13.06 -1.00
CA ARG A 362 1.71 -13.60 -1.63
C ARG A 362 2.43 -14.58 -0.71
N LEU A 363 2.52 -14.28 0.59
CA LEU A 363 3.14 -15.19 1.55
C LEU A 363 2.41 -16.53 1.61
N LYS A 364 1.08 -16.51 1.69
CA LYS A 364 0.28 -17.74 1.67
C LYS A 364 0.49 -18.53 0.39
N ALA A 365 0.43 -17.88 -0.76
CA ALA A 365 0.66 -18.53 -2.06
C ALA A 365 2.08 -19.13 -2.17
N LEU A 366 3.10 -18.39 -1.68
CA LEU A 366 4.47 -18.91 -1.64
C LEU A 366 4.60 -20.12 -0.71
N GLN A 367 3.97 -20.08 0.47
CA GLN A 367 3.98 -21.22 1.40
C GLN A 367 3.30 -22.45 0.81
N GLU A 368 2.17 -22.28 0.12
CA GLU A 368 1.50 -23.37 -0.61
C GLU A 368 2.39 -23.95 -1.72
N LEU A 369 3.07 -23.09 -2.49
CA LEU A 369 4.03 -23.50 -3.49
C LEU A 369 5.21 -24.29 -2.88
N LEU A 370 5.84 -23.76 -1.82
CA LEU A 370 7.01 -24.37 -1.18
C LEU A 370 6.69 -25.68 -0.43
N ALA A 371 5.46 -25.87 0.03
CA ALA A 371 4.99 -27.10 0.65
C ALA A 371 4.62 -28.17 -0.39
N GLY A 372 4.45 -27.80 -1.64
CA GLY A 372 4.14 -28.70 -2.75
C GLY A 372 5.27 -29.66 -3.07
N ARG A 373 4.94 -30.87 -3.59
CA ARG A 373 5.95 -31.88 -4.01
C ARG A 373 6.79 -31.42 -5.19
N ASP A 374 6.21 -30.60 -6.05
CA ASP A 374 6.82 -30.10 -7.30
C ASP A 374 7.35 -28.67 -7.14
N ALA A 375 7.66 -28.25 -5.92
CA ALA A 375 8.20 -26.92 -5.64
C ALA A 375 9.52 -26.71 -6.40
N PRO A 376 9.64 -25.67 -7.27
CA PRO A 376 10.84 -25.47 -8.08
C PRO A 376 12.09 -25.30 -7.20
N PRO A 377 13.25 -25.89 -7.58
CA PRO A 377 14.50 -25.62 -6.90
C PRO A 377 14.92 -24.16 -7.07
N LEU A 378 15.53 -23.57 -6.05
CA LEU A 378 15.98 -22.18 -6.11
C LEU A 378 17.01 -21.94 -7.22
N VAL A 379 17.82 -22.94 -7.52
CA VAL A 379 18.83 -22.88 -8.59
C VAL A 379 18.19 -22.61 -9.97
N ASP A 380 16.98 -23.10 -10.22
CA ASP A 380 16.27 -22.86 -11.48
C ASP A 380 15.82 -21.39 -11.60
N LEU A 381 15.42 -20.78 -10.49
CA LEU A 381 15.11 -19.35 -10.45
C LEU A 381 16.34 -18.49 -10.74
N LEU A 382 17.52 -18.83 -10.18
CA LEU A 382 18.75 -18.07 -10.41
C LEU A 382 19.21 -18.16 -11.87
N ARG A 383 18.91 -19.26 -12.54
CA ARG A 383 19.19 -19.50 -13.98
C ARG A 383 18.13 -18.90 -14.90
N ALA A 384 16.98 -18.54 -14.35
CA ALA A 384 15.82 -18.08 -15.11
C ALA A 384 16.17 -16.90 -16.04
N GLY A 385 15.84 -17.05 -17.31
CA GLY A 385 15.95 -16.00 -18.32
C GLY A 385 14.62 -15.24 -18.53
N GLN A 386 14.63 -14.30 -19.47
CA GLN A 386 13.43 -13.47 -19.77
C GLN A 386 12.18 -14.29 -20.08
N GLY A 387 12.32 -15.44 -20.78
CA GLY A 387 11.17 -16.27 -21.15
C GLY A 387 10.39 -16.87 -19.97
N GLN A 388 11.01 -16.97 -18.77
CA GLN A 388 10.35 -17.48 -17.55
C GLN A 388 9.58 -16.39 -16.79
N PHE A 389 9.87 -15.13 -17.09
CA PHE A 389 9.17 -13.96 -16.53
C PHE A 389 8.20 -13.31 -17.54
N LEU A 390 8.18 -13.77 -18.81
CA LEU A 390 7.26 -13.26 -19.81
C LEU A 390 5.95 -14.07 -19.81
N VAL A 391 4.85 -13.39 -19.59
CA VAL A 391 3.50 -13.96 -19.62
C VAL A 391 2.98 -13.96 -21.06
N GLY A 392 3.31 -14.99 -21.86
CA GLY A 392 2.91 -15.06 -23.27
C GLY A 392 1.82 -16.08 -23.61
N HIS A 393 1.73 -17.23 -22.93
CA HIS A 393 0.78 -18.31 -23.27
C HIS A 393 0.24 -19.02 -22.04
N ALA A 394 -0.94 -19.64 -22.15
CA ALA A 394 -1.68 -20.25 -21.03
C ALA A 394 -0.89 -21.29 -20.22
N GLY A 395 0.00 -22.07 -20.85
CA GLY A 395 0.90 -22.99 -20.17
C GLY A 395 2.11 -22.33 -19.50
N GLY A 396 2.58 -21.20 -20.04
CA GLY A 396 3.66 -20.39 -19.47
C GLY A 396 3.22 -19.54 -18.29
N ARG A 397 1.92 -19.23 -18.15
CA ARG A 397 1.38 -18.39 -17.07
C ARG A 397 1.61 -18.99 -15.69
N LYS A 398 1.45 -20.30 -15.52
CA LYS A 398 1.65 -20.96 -14.22
C LYS A 398 3.13 -20.92 -13.82
N ALA A 399 4.03 -21.36 -14.69
CA ALA A 399 5.46 -21.33 -14.45
C ALA A 399 5.99 -19.91 -14.24
N SER A 400 5.47 -18.94 -14.97
CA SER A 400 5.79 -17.53 -14.78
C SER A 400 5.32 -17.02 -13.41
N GLN A 401 4.09 -17.32 -12.98
CA GLN A 401 3.58 -16.94 -11.65
C GLN A 401 4.41 -17.55 -10.52
N GLU A 402 4.82 -18.82 -10.64
CA GLU A 402 5.69 -19.49 -9.68
C GLU A 402 7.06 -18.82 -9.59
N SER A 403 7.66 -18.45 -10.73
CA SER A 403 8.93 -17.73 -10.79
C SER A 403 8.84 -16.34 -10.15
N TYR A 404 7.78 -15.60 -10.44
CA TYR A 404 7.53 -14.30 -9.81
C TYR A 404 7.34 -14.42 -8.30
N LEU A 405 6.61 -15.42 -7.83
CA LEU A 405 6.36 -15.66 -6.42
C LEU A 405 7.63 -16.06 -5.66
N MET A 406 8.45 -16.92 -6.27
CA MET A 406 9.77 -17.32 -5.75
C MET A 406 10.72 -16.13 -5.70
N ALA A 407 10.76 -15.31 -6.77
CA ALA A 407 11.59 -14.10 -6.85
C ALA A 407 11.20 -13.08 -5.76
N TRP A 408 9.90 -12.85 -5.56
CA TRP A 408 9.39 -12.01 -4.47
C TRP A 408 9.85 -12.51 -3.10
N GLY A 409 9.65 -13.81 -2.82
CA GLY A 409 10.01 -14.39 -1.52
C GLY A 409 11.51 -14.37 -1.25
N LEU A 410 12.33 -14.60 -2.28
CA LEU A 410 13.78 -14.51 -2.18
C LEU A 410 14.25 -13.08 -1.97
N ALA A 411 13.75 -12.13 -2.76
CA ALA A 411 14.08 -10.72 -2.62
C ALA A 411 13.64 -10.15 -1.26
N PHE A 412 12.44 -10.52 -0.78
CA PHE A 412 11.96 -10.16 0.55
C PHE A 412 12.89 -10.70 1.65
N HIS A 413 13.33 -11.95 1.54
CA HIS A 413 14.28 -12.53 2.49
C HIS A 413 15.59 -11.75 2.53
N LEU A 414 16.19 -11.48 1.37
CA LEU A 414 17.51 -10.83 1.25
C LEU A 414 17.50 -9.33 1.55
N ALA A 415 16.36 -8.67 1.36
CA ALA A 415 16.23 -7.22 1.60
C ALA A 415 15.71 -6.89 3.00
N VAL A 416 14.85 -7.74 3.58
CA VAL A 416 14.07 -7.41 4.79
C VAL A 416 14.39 -8.34 5.95
N LEU A 417 14.37 -9.65 5.73
CA LEU A 417 14.54 -10.63 6.83
C LEU A 417 16.00 -10.83 7.22
N GLU A 418 16.87 -10.88 6.23
CA GLU A 418 18.33 -11.01 6.40
C GLU A 418 19.00 -10.04 5.40
N PRO A 419 19.04 -8.74 5.71
CA PRO A 419 19.46 -7.72 4.76
C PRO A 419 20.94 -7.88 4.39
N VAL A 420 21.20 -8.44 3.21
CA VAL A 420 22.54 -8.66 2.63
C VAL A 420 22.80 -7.78 1.40
N LEU A 421 21.77 -7.03 0.94
CA LEU A 421 21.84 -6.20 -0.26
C LEU A 421 22.52 -4.85 0.03
N ALA A 422 23.79 -4.89 0.39
CA ALA A 422 24.63 -3.69 0.51
C ALA A 422 25.07 -3.20 -0.90
N PRO A 423 25.44 -1.91 -1.07
CA PRO A 423 25.91 -1.37 -2.36
C PRO A 423 27.03 -2.17 -2.98
N THR A 424 27.99 -2.66 -2.17
CA THR A 424 29.10 -3.50 -2.62
C THR A 424 28.64 -4.88 -3.10
N SER A 425 27.64 -5.45 -2.45
CA SER A 425 27.05 -6.73 -2.82
C SER A 425 26.26 -6.63 -4.12
N LEU A 426 25.47 -5.55 -4.27
CA LEU A 426 24.74 -5.25 -5.51
C LEU A 426 25.70 -5.00 -6.68
N ALA A 427 26.76 -4.21 -6.49
CA ALA A 427 27.77 -3.99 -7.51
C ALA A 427 28.47 -5.31 -7.93
N ALA A 428 28.64 -6.24 -7.01
CA ALA A 428 29.22 -7.55 -7.34
C ALA A 428 28.25 -8.42 -8.16
N ILE A 429 26.96 -8.44 -7.81
CA ILE A 429 25.93 -9.22 -8.50
C ILE A 429 25.56 -8.66 -9.87
N CYS A 430 25.78 -7.39 -10.11
CA CYS A 430 25.59 -6.72 -11.40
C CYS A 430 26.76 -6.96 -12.38
N LYS A 431 27.79 -7.73 -12.04
CA LYS A 431 28.86 -8.05 -12.98
C LYS A 431 28.33 -8.84 -14.17
N PRO A 432 28.79 -8.54 -15.40
CA PRO A 432 28.34 -9.31 -16.54
C PRO A 432 28.81 -10.74 -16.41
N VAL A 433 27.85 -11.65 -16.40
CA VAL A 433 28.07 -13.07 -16.58
C VAL A 433 28.01 -13.37 -18.08
N ALA A 434 28.96 -14.10 -18.61
CA ALA A 434 28.95 -14.48 -20.02
C ALA A 434 27.60 -15.12 -20.37
N ALA A 435 27.06 -14.81 -21.54
CA ALA A 435 25.77 -15.35 -21.96
C ALA A 435 25.88 -16.88 -21.99
N GLY A 436 25.03 -17.57 -21.22
CA GLY A 436 25.03 -19.04 -21.09
C GLY A 436 25.85 -19.58 -19.91
N ASP A 437 26.60 -18.80 -19.17
CA ASP A 437 27.31 -19.28 -17.97
C ASP A 437 26.39 -19.24 -16.73
N GLU A 438 25.49 -20.23 -16.70
CA GLU A 438 24.56 -20.45 -15.58
C GLU A 438 25.27 -20.76 -14.25
N SER A 439 26.46 -21.38 -14.33
CA SER A 439 27.26 -21.73 -13.16
C SER A 439 27.82 -20.50 -12.48
N ALA A 440 28.22 -19.49 -13.23
CA ALA A 440 28.71 -18.21 -12.68
C ALA A 440 27.62 -17.48 -11.90
N ARG A 441 26.36 -17.48 -12.36
CA ARG A 441 25.22 -16.86 -11.62
C ARG A 441 25.02 -17.51 -10.27
N VAL A 442 25.09 -18.84 -10.19
CA VAL A 442 24.97 -19.57 -8.92
C VAL A 442 26.13 -19.24 -7.99
N MET A 443 27.37 -19.20 -8.49
CA MET A 443 28.54 -18.85 -7.69
C MET A 443 28.48 -17.41 -7.17
N GLU A 444 27.94 -16.46 -7.95
CA GLU A 444 27.75 -15.09 -7.50
C GLU A 444 26.72 -14.99 -6.38
N PHE A 445 25.65 -15.77 -6.49
CA PHE A 445 24.65 -15.86 -5.44
C PHE A 445 25.23 -16.49 -4.16
N GLU A 446 25.98 -17.58 -4.26
CA GLU A 446 26.65 -18.22 -3.12
C GLU A 446 27.63 -17.27 -2.41
N ARG A 447 28.34 -16.42 -3.17
CA ARG A 447 29.20 -15.39 -2.58
C ARG A 447 28.37 -14.31 -1.85
N LEU A 448 27.20 -13.93 -2.41
CA LEU A 448 26.30 -12.96 -1.77
C LEU A 448 25.79 -13.46 -0.42
N VAL A 449 25.35 -14.72 -0.37
CA VAL A 449 24.74 -15.30 0.84
C VAL A 449 25.75 -16.00 1.77
N GLY A 450 27.00 -16.17 1.31
CA GLY A 450 28.09 -16.76 2.10
C GLY A 450 27.99 -18.27 2.37
N MET A 451 27.15 -18.99 1.59
CA MET A 451 26.95 -20.44 1.74
C MET A 451 26.54 -21.11 0.43
N PRO A 452 26.70 -22.46 0.32
CA PRO A 452 26.24 -23.22 -0.85
C PRO A 452 24.73 -23.08 -1.09
N ILE A 453 24.33 -23.06 -2.35
CA ILE A 453 22.93 -22.86 -2.76
C ILE A 453 21.97 -23.89 -2.16
N ALA A 454 22.40 -25.16 -2.04
CA ALA A 454 21.55 -26.22 -1.48
C ALA A 454 21.24 -26.01 0.00
N ASP A 455 22.22 -25.53 0.77
CA ASP A 455 22.08 -25.22 2.19
C ASP A 455 21.20 -23.98 2.37
N PHE A 456 21.42 -22.96 1.55
CA PHE A 456 20.63 -21.74 1.54
C PHE A 456 19.16 -22.03 1.17
N ASP A 457 18.89 -22.77 0.08
CA ASP A 457 17.51 -23.11 -0.33
C ASP A 457 16.77 -23.82 0.81
N SER A 458 17.44 -24.78 1.47
CA SER A 458 16.86 -25.49 2.61
C SER A 458 16.54 -24.55 3.80
N ALA A 459 17.45 -23.62 4.13
CA ALA A 459 17.27 -22.65 5.19
C ALA A 459 16.19 -21.63 4.86
N TRP A 460 16.21 -21.07 3.65
CA TRP A 460 15.23 -20.11 3.14
C TRP A 460 13.82 -20.71 3.13
N ARG A 461 13.62 -21.92 2.60
CA ARG A 461 12.31 -22.60 2.61
C ARG A 461 11.77 -22.74 4.03
N ARG A 462 12.58 -23.25 4.96
CA ARG A 462 12.15 -23.37 6.38
C ARG A 462 11.75 -22.01 6.96
N ARG A 463 12.51 -20.95 6.65
CA ARG A 463 12.23 -19.61 7.13
C ARG A 463 10.91 -19.06 6.58
N MET A 464 10.71 -19.19 5.26
CA MET A 464 9.47 -18.69 4.61
C MET A 464 8.23 -19.47 5.04
N LEU A 465 8.34 -20.80 5.23
CA LEU A 465 7.23 -21.63 5.73
C LEU A 465 6.87 -21.31 7.20
N ALA A 466 7.84 -20.91 8.00
CA ALA A 466 7.62 -20.53 9.40
C ALA A 466 7.12 -19.07 9.57
N LEU A 467 7.25 -18.24 8.53
CA LEU A 467 6.86 -16.84 8.58
C LEU A 467 5.33 -16.73 8.72
N ARG A 468 4.89 -15.82 9.56
CA ARG A 468 3.45 -15.55 9.73
C ARG A 468 3.16 -14.13 9.27
N PRO A 469 2.04 -13.90 8.59
CA PRO A 469 1.56 -12.54 8.36
C PRO A 469 1.31 -11.90 9.72
N ARG A 470 1.82 -10.71 9.91
CA ARG A 470 1.57 -9.89 11.09
C ARG A 470 0.30 -9.10 10.92
#